data_d788be97ca22b2d449084385777a1042
#
_entry.id   d788be97ca22b2d449084385777a1042
#
_cell.length_a   1.000
_cell.length_b   1.000
_cell.length_c   1.000
_cell.angle_alpha   90.00
_cell.angle_beta   90.00
_cell.angle_gamma   90.00
#
_symmetry.space_group_name_H-M   'P 1'
#
loop_
_entity.id
_entity.type
_entity.pdbx_description
1 polymer ?
#
loop_
_entity_poly.entity_id
_entity_poly.type
_entity_poly.pdbx_seq_one_letter_code
_entity_poly.pdbx_strand_id
1 'polypeptide(L)'
;MKPDTSQIYFPAEDTHLLIRAALAEVKESDRVLEIGTGSGAVAKAVMAIAPQTAATEINPHAAAYAAAEGVPVIRGNLLDPICGEFDLILFNAPYLPTVPEERMDDWLEFALDGGETGREVIEWFLPAAVDRLTAFGRILLLVSSATGVPELLALCKQYQMIGIVADSERMEDGEELYVLRISRDLCCMGDDSNPNRKDKLSGTPLCWYDNAKD
;
A
#
# COMPACT_ATOMS: atom_id res chain seq x y z
N MET A 1 5.64 9.70 -22.71
CA MET A 1 6.90 8.90 -22.77
C MET A 1 6.50 7.47 -23.03
N LYS A 2 7.20 6.72 -23.92
CA LYS A 2 6.94 5.27 -24.05
C LYS A 2 7.56 4.58 -22.82
N PRO A 3 6.80 3.80 -22.04
CA PRO A 3 7.34 3.14 -20.88
C PRO A 3 8.42 2.11 -21.27
N ASP A 4 9.48 2.03 -20.49
CA ASP A 4 10.45 0.94 -20.55
C ASP A 4 9.95 -0.21 -19.68
N THR A 5 9.50 -1.28 -20.31
CA THR A 5 8.90 -2.43 -19.62
C THR A 5 9.90 -3.24 -18.82
N SER A 6 11.21 -3.13 -19.09
CA SER A 6 12.24 -3.80 -18.29
C SER A 6 12.39 -3.20 -16.88
N GLN A 7 11.85 -1.99 -16.69
CA GLN A 7 11.88 -1.27 -15.42
C GLN A 7 10.58 -1.43 -14.61
N ILE A 8 9.69 -2.35 -15.01
CA ILE A 8 8.36 -2.51 -14.40
C ILE A 8 8.27 -3.87 -13.75
N TYR A 9 7.80 -3.90 -12.49
CA TYR A 9 7.42 -5.15 -11.84
C TYR A 9 6.10 -5.66 -12.42
N PHE A 10 6.14 -6.85 -13.02
CA PHE A 10 4.96 -7.53 -13.54
C PHE A 10 4.41 -8.54 -12.52
N PRO A 11 3.11 -8.90 -12.63
CA PRO A 11 2.48 -9.81 -11.69
C PRO A 11 3.22 -11.13 -11.51
N ALA A 12 3.48 -11.47 -10.26
CA ALA A 12 4.01 -12.73 -9.80
C ALA A 12 3.05 -13.34 -8.75
N GLU A 13 3.48 -14.35 -8.03
CA GLU A 13 2.67 -15.06 -7.03
C GLU A 13 2.15 -14.12 -5.94
N ASP A 14 2.98 -13.20 -5.46
CA ASP A 14 2.64 -12.16 -4.50
C ASP A 14 1.48 -11.28 -4.99
N THR A 15 1.56 -10.83 -6.23
CA THR A 15 0.50 -10.02 -6.86
C THR A 15 -0.81 -10.80 -6.94
N HIS A 16 -0.76 -12.08 -7.31
CA HIS A 16 -1.94 -12.93 -7.40
C HIS A 16 -2.56 -13.18 -6.02
N LEU A 17 -1.72 -13.37 -4.98
CA LEU A 17 -2.19 -13.51 -3.60
C LEU A 17 -2.90 -12.24 -3.12
N LEU A 18 -2.32 -11.05 -3.38
CA LEU A 18 -2.95 -9.78 -3.00
C LEU A 18 -4.26 -9.55 -3.77
N ILE A 19 -4.33 -9.87 -5.08
CA ILE A 19 -5.58 -9.79 -5.86
C ILE A 19 -6.64 -10.70 -5.24
N ARG A 20 -6.31 -11.93 -4.91
CA ARG A 20 -7.25 -12.90 -4.31
C ARG A 20 -7.83 -12.38 -3.00
N ALA A 21 -6.98 -11.88 -2.11
CA ALA A 21 -7.40 -11.29 -0.84
C ALA A 21 -8.23 -10.02 -1.04
N ALA A 22 -7.83 -9.14 -1.95
CA ALA A 22 -8.55 -7.89 -2.24
C ALA A 22 -9.96 -8.17 -2.79
N LEU A 23 -10.10 -9.09 -3.74
CA LEU A 23 -11.41 -9.44 -4.32
C LEU A 23 -12.36 -10.11 -3.31
N ALA A 24 -11.82 -10.75 -2.26
CA ALA A 24 -12.63 -11.32 -1.18
C ALA A 24 -13.21 -10.27 -0.23
N GLU A 25 -12.59 -9.06 -0.15
CA GLU A 25 -12.96 -8.03 0.83
C GLU A 25 -13.53 -6.75 0.22
N VAL A 26 -13.22 -6.44 -1.03
CA VAL A 26 -13.64 -5.19 -1.68
C VAL A 26 -15.15 -5.12 -1.86
N LYS A 27 -15.71 -3.93 -1.66
CA LYS A 27 -17.13 -3.62 -1.88
C LYS A 27 -17.29 -2.59 -2.99
N GLU A 28 -18.40 -2.62 -3.70
CA GLU A 28 -18.71 -1.67 -4.77
C GLU A 28 -18.65 -0.21 -4.31
N SER A 29 -19.02 0.05 -3.05
CA SER A 29 -19.01 1.40 -2.47
C SER A 29 -17.65 1.87 -1.96
N ASP A 30 -16.64 1.01 -1.92
CA ASP A 30 -15.33 1.34 -1.37
C ASP A 30 -14.60 2.37 -2.23
N ARG A 31 -13.99 3.35 -1.58
CA ARG A 31 -12.93 4.17 -2.15
C ARG A 31 -11.62 3.43 -1.93
N VAL A 32 -10.99 3.00 -3.01
CA VAL A 32 -9.80 2.14 -2.97
C VAL A 32 -8.57 2.92 -3.43
N LEU A 33 -7.47 2.75 -2.71
CA LEU A 33 -6.15 3.24 -3.08
C LEU A 33 -5.15 2.08 -3.12
N GLU A 34 -4.52 1.85 -4.25
CA GLU A 34 -3.35 0.97 -4.34
C GLU A 34 -2.06 1.80 -4.26
N ILE A 35 -1.11 1.36 -3.46
CA ILE A 35 0.22 1.97 -3.33
C ILE A 35 1.23 1.15 -4.13
N GLY A 36 2.04 1.82 -4.95
CA GLY A 36 3.07 1.15 -5.77
C GLY A 36 2.45 0.19 -6.77
N THR A 37 1.60 0.69 -7.66
CA THR A 37 0.74 -0.17 -8.50
C THR A 37 1.50 -1.00 -9.54
N GLY A 38 2.77 -0.69 -9.82
CA GLY A 38 3.58 -1.38 -10.81
C GLY A 38 2.91 -1.45 -12.18
N SER A 39 2.54 -2.65 -12.63
CA SER A 39 1.83 -2.86 -13.88
C SER A 39 0.35 -2.45 -13.85
N GLY A 40 -0.21 -2.14 -12.67
CA GLY A 40 -1.63 -1.83 -12.49
C GLY A 40 -2.55 -3.05 -12.32
N ALA A 41 -2.00 -4.24 -12.15
CA ALA A 41 -2.78 -5.48 -12.17
C ALA A 41 -3.79 -5.57 -11.01
N VAL A 42 -3.39 -5.20 -9.79
CA VAL A 42 -4.25 -5.24 -8.60
C VAL A 42 -5.35 -4.19 -8.71
N ALA A 43 -5.00 -2.91 -8.98
CA ALA A 43 -5.98 -1.85 -9.17
C ALA A 43 -7.00 -2.20 -10.24
N LYS A 44 -6.54 -2.71 -11.39
CA LYS A 44 -7.40 -3.10 -12.51
C LYS A 44 -8.39 -4.22 -12.14
N ALA A 45 -7.94 -5.21 -11.37
CA ALA A 45 -8.81 -6.28 -10.88
C ALA A 45 -9.89 -5.75 -9.91
N VAL A 46 -9.50 -4.86 -9.00
CA VAL A 46 -10.39 -4.28 -7.98
C VAL A 46 -11.36 -3.27 -8.58
N MET A 47 -10.96 -2.49 -9.60
CA MET A 47 -11.83 -1.54 -10.32
C MET A 47 -13.06 -2.18 -10.94
N ALA A 48 -13.01 -3.48 -11.25
CA ALA A 48 -14.16 -4.20 -11.77
C ALA A 48 -15.32 -4.31 -10.75
N ILE A 49 -15.01 -4.19 -9.44
CA ILE A 49 -15.99 -4.22 -8.35
C ILE A 49 -16.18 -2.81 -7.77
N ALA A 50 -15.08 -2.11 -7.45
CA ALA A 50 -15.06 -0.78 -6.85
C ALA A 50 -14.57 0.27 -7.86
N PRO A 51 -15.47 0.94 -8.59
CA PRO A 51 -15.08 1.93 -9.61
C PRO A 51 -14.30 3.14 -9.06
N GLN A 52 -14.44 3.43 -7.76
CA GLN A 52 -13.70 4.51 -7.08
C GLN A 52 -12.31 4.02 -6.63
N THR A 53 -11.55 3.46 -7.56
CA THR A 53 -10.16 3.00 -7.33
C THR A 53 -9.18 3.94 -8.01
N ALA A 54 -8.12 4.31 -7.29
CA ALA A 54 -6.97 5.03 -7.80
C ALA A 54 -5.69 4.37 -7.28
N ALA A 55 -4.55 4.74 -7.85
CA ALA A 55 -3.26 4.20 -7.45
C ALA A 55 -2.18 5.28 -7.36
N THR A 56 -1.14 5.03 -6.58
CA THR A 56 0.11 5.79 -6.62
C THR A 56 1.24 4.93 -7.16
N GLU A 57 2.22 5.59 -7.80
CA GLU A 57 3.40 4.91 -8.32
C GLU A 57 4.58 5.89 -8.39
N ILE A 58 5.73 5.52 -7.84
CA ILE A 58 6.93 6.35 -7.86
C ILE A 58 7.69 6.22 -9.18
N ASN A 59 7.72 5.01 -9.75
CA ASN A 59 8.39 4.69 -11.00
C ASN A 59 7.64 5.31 -12.20
N PRO A 60 8.26 6.22 -12.97
CA PRO A 60 7.60 6.88 -14.09
C PRO A 60 7.20 5.92 -15.21
N HIS A 61 7.94 4.82 -15.39
CA HIS A 61 7.64 3.82 -16.42
C HIS A 61 6.42 3.00 -16.03
N ALA A 62 6.36 2.54 -14.79
CA ALA A 62 5.22 1.80 -14.25
C ALA A 62 3.95 2.67 -14.20
N ALA A 63 4.06 3.92 -13.73
CA ALA A 63 2.93 4.86 -13.72
C ALA A 63 2.35 5.10 -15.12
N ALA A 64 3.23 5.30 -16.13
CA ALA A 64 2.79 5.49 -17.51
C ALA A 64 2.16 4.23 -18.11
N TYR A 65 2.68 3.05 -17.75
CA TYR A 65 2.16 1.77 -18.20
C TYR A 65 0.76 1.50 -17.61
N ALA A 66 0.62 1.58 -16.28
CA ALA A 66 -0.64 1.35 -15.60
C ALA A 66 -1.73 2.35 -16.04
N ALA A 67 -1.36 3.63 -16.27
CA ALA A 67 -2.28 4.62 -16.83
C ALA A 67 -2.75 4.26 -18.25
N ALA A 68 -1.87 3.72 -19.09
CA ALA A 68 -2.23 3.24 -20.44
C ALA A 68 -3.15 2.01 -20.38
N GLU A 69 -3.05 1.20 -19.33
CA GLU A 69 -3.96 0.07 -19.06
C GLU A 69 -5.31 0.51 -18.45
N GLY A 70 -5.53 1.81 -18.25
CA GLY A 70 -6.80 2.38 -17.79
C GLY A 70 -6.90 2.56 -16.28
N VAL A 71 -5.81 2.41 -15.52
CA VAL A 71 -5.78 2.67 -14.07
C VAL A 71 -5.61 4.17 -13.81
N PRO A 72 -6.42 4.82 -12.97
CA PRO A 72 -6.18 6.18 -12.50
C PRO A 72 -4.94 6.23 -11.60
N VAL A 73 -3.80 6.65 -12.14
CA VAL A 73 -2.50 6.66 -11.43
C VAL A 73 -2.04 8.08 -11.15
N ILE A 74 -1.62 8.33 -9.91
CA ILE A 74 -0.94 9.55 -9.49
C ILE A 74 0.52 9.21 -9.27
N ARG A 75 1.43 9.87 -10.02
CA ARG A 75 2.86 9.66 -9.82
C ARG A 75 3.33 10.35 -8.53
N GLY A 76 3.90 9.58 -7.62
CA GLY A 76 4.45 10.08 -6.35
C GLY A 76 4.91 8.98 -5.42
N ASN A 77 5.53 9.38 -4.32
CA ASN A 77 6.04 8.46 -3.31
C ASN A 77 4.95 8.11 -2.30
N LEU A 78 4.62 6.83 -2.17
CA LEU A 78 3.63 6.30 -1.22
C LEU A 78 2.34 7.15 -1.21
N LEU A 79 2.02 7.77 -0.05
CA LEU A 79 0.82 8.60 0.15
C LEU A 79 1.07 10.12 0.05
N ASP A 80 2.29 10.56 -0.26
CA ASP A 80 2.63 11.99 -0.32
C ASP A 80 1.68 12.82 -1.20
N PRO A 81 1.31 12.35 -2.43
CA PRO A 81 0.43 13.13 -3.31
C PRO A 81 -1.05 12.96 -3.00
N ILE A 82 -1.41 12.19 -1.95
CA ILE A 82 -2.79 11.74 -1.71
C ILE A 82 -3.49 12.59 -0.67
N CYS A 83 -4.70 13.04 -1.02
CA CYS A 83 -5.65 13.68 -0.12
C CYS A 83 -6.90 12.81 0.07
N GLY A 84 -7.59 13.01 1.21
CA GLY A 84 -8.83 12.31 1.53
C GLY A 84 -8.62 11.00 2.25
N GLU A 85 -9.72 10.28 2.44
CA GLU A 85 -9.76 9.02 3.18
C GLU A 85 -10.24 7.89 2.29
N PHE A 86 -9.81 6.65 2.59
CA PHE A 86 -10.09 5.44 1.83
C PHE A 86 -10.70 4.37 2.71
N ASP A 87 -11.57 3.56 2.11
CA ASP A 87 -12.19 2.42 2.77
C ASP A 87 -11.30 1.17 2.66
N LEU A 88 -10.46 1.12 1.61
CA LEU A 88 -9.50 0.05 1.40
C LEU A 88 -8.20 0.63 0.82
N ILE A 89 -7.09 0.34 1.49
CA ILE A 89 -5.73 0.61 0.97
C ILE A 89 -5.06 -0.73 0.68
N LEU A 90 -4.49 -0.88 -0.51
CA LEU A 90 -3.79 -2.08 -0.97
C LEU A 90 -2.32 -1.74 -1.13
N PHE A 91 -1.44 -2.61 -0.65
CA PHE A 91 -0.01 -2.44 -0.84
C PHE A 91 0.70 -3.79 -0.94
N ASN A 92 1.28 -4.06 -2.10
CA ASN A 92 2.34 -5.04 -2.27
C ASN A 92 3.66 -4.32 -1.96
N ALA A 93 4.05 -4.30 -0.68
CA ALA A 93 5.21 -3.55 -0.24
C ALA A 93 6.51 -4.19 -0.76
N PRO A 94 7.56 -3.42 -1.05
CA PRO A 94 8.89 -3.98 -1.18
C PRO A 94 9.29 -4.58 0.18
N TYR A 95 9.54 -5.88 0.23
CA TYR A 95 9.75 -6.63 1.46
C TYR A 95 11.09 -7.38 1.52
N LEU A 96 11.91 -7.31 0.47
CA LEU A 96 13.20 -7.98 0.49
C LEU A 96 14.20 -7.19 1.33
N PRO A 97 14.86 -7.83 2.32
CA PRO A 97 16.00 -7.22 2.97
C PRO A 97 17.13 -7.00 1.95
N THR A 98 17.59 -5.76 1.83
CA THR A 98 18.61 -5.38 0.85
C THR A 98 19.74 -4.63 1.55
N VAL A 99 20.97 -5.15 1.44
CA VAL A 99 22.15 -4.46 1.95
C VAL A 99 22.61 -3.39 0.94
N PRO A 100 23.26 -2.29 1.39
CA PRO A 100 23.63 -1.16 0.53
C PRO A 100 24.46 -1.57 -0.71
N GLU A 101 25.25 -2.64 -0.60
CA GLU A 101 26.14 -3.14 -1.67
C GLU A 101 25.38 -3.88 -2.79
N GLU A 102 24.14 -4.30 -2.54
CA GLU A 102 23.29 -5.03 -3.48
C GLU A 102 22.33 -4.11 -4.24
N ARG A 103 22.28 -2.82 -3.86
CA ARG A 103 21.37 -1.84 -4.47
C ARG A 103 21.74 -1.62 -5.94
N MET A 104 20.73 -1.70 -6.78
CA MET A 104 20.80 -1.38 -8.21
C MET A 104 20.38 0.08 -8.43
N ASP A 105 20.98 0.76 -9.40
CA ASP A 105 20.62 2.14 -9.78
C ASP A 105 19.56 2.11 -10.90
N ASP A 106 18.42 1.47 -10.60
CA ASP A 106 17.29 1.40 -11.54
C ASP A 106 15.93 1.51 -10.84
N TRP A 107 14.86 1.68 -11.64
CA TRP A 107 13.51 1.83 -11.09
C TRP A 107 12.89 0.54 -10.57
N LEU A 108 13.40 -0.62 -10.99
CA LEU A 108 12.89 -1.92 -10.52
C LEU A 108 13.26 -2.15 -9.06
N GLU A 109 14.40 -1.61 -8.61
CA GLU A 109 14.84 -1.67 -7.21
C GLU A 109 13.78 -1.14 -6.24
N PHE A 110 13.12 -0.02 -6.57
CA PHE A 110 12.06 0.54 -5.72
C PHE A 110 10.87 -0.41 -5.48
N ALA A 111 10.69 -1.41 -6.34
CA ALA A 111 9.67 -2.43 -6.16
C ALA A 111 10.12 -3.59 -5.26
N LEU A 112 11.42 -3.73 -4.99
CA LEU A 112 12.02 -4.88 -4.31
C LEU A 112 12.68 -4.51 -2.98
N ASP A 113 13.36 -3.35 -2.91
CA ASP A 113 14.16 -2.92 -1.75
C ASP A 113 13.28 -2.52 -0.56
N GLY A 114 13.18 -3.42 0.42
CA GLY A 114 12.52 -3.17 1.71
C GLY A 114 13.44 -2.57 2.78
N GLY A 115 14.67 -2.18 2.42
CA GLY A 115 15.71 -1.72 3.33
C GLY A 115 16.41 -2.89 4.05
N GLU A 116 17.31 -2.60 4.98
CA GLU A 116 18.13 -3.61 5.68
C GLU A 116 17.28 -4.67 6.40
N THR A 117 16.10 -4.29 6.87
CA THR A 117 15.20 -5.18 7.61
C THR A 117 14.05 -5.74 6.76
N GLY A 118 13.91 -5.30 5.51
CA GLY A 118 12.73 -5.58 4.68
C GLY A 118 11.45 -4.87 5.14
N ARG A 119 11.53 -3.96 6.12
CA ARG A 119 10.37 -3.28 6.73
C ARG A 119 10.41 -1.77 6.63
N GLU A 120 11.51 -1.17 6.21
CA GLU A 120 11.69 0.28 6.30
C GLU A 120 10.60 1.05 5.54
N VAL A 121 10.24 0.59 4.35
CA VAL A 121 9.16 1.20 3.56
C VAL A 121 7.81 1.06 4.25
N ILE A 122 7.55 -0.08 4.89
CA ILE A 122 6.29 -0.35 5.63
C ILE A 122 6.21 0.54 6.88
N GLU A 123 7.34 0.76 7.56
CA GLU A 123 7.42 1.62 8.75
C GLU A 123 7.11 3.08 8.42
N TRP A 124 7.45 3.56 7.23
CA TRP A 124 7.05 4.89 6.74
C TRP A 124 5.61 4.92 6.23
N PHE A 125 5.18 3.87 5.54
CA PHE A 125 3.84 3.76 4.97
C PHE A 125 2.75 3.71 6.05
N LEU A 126 2.90 2.86 7.07
CA LEU A 126 1.81 2.52 7.98
C LEU A 126 1.21 3.73 8.71
N PRO A 127 2.00 4.65 9.33
CA PRO A 127 1.44 5.82 10.00
C PRO A 127 0.69 6.75 9.03
N ALA A 128 1.21 6.95 7.82
CA ALA A 128 0.57 7.76 6.82
C ALA A 128 -0.74 7.12 6.31
N ALA A 129 -0.77 5.80 6.15
CA ALA A 129 -1.95 5.05 5.74
C ALA A 129 -3.06 5.07 6.79
N VAL A 130 -2.71 4.92 8.08
CA VAL A 130 -3.68 5.01 9.18
C VAL A 130 -4.41 6.36 9.21
N ASP A 131 -3.69 7.45 8.92
CA ASP A 131 -4.25 8.79 8.84
C ASP A 131 -5.21 8.98 7.62
N ARG A 132 -5.15 8.10 6.64
CA ARG A 132 -5.95 8.12 5.41
C ARG A 132 -7.08 7.08 5.38
N LEU A 133 -7.25 6.31 6.45
CA LEU A 133 -8.36 5.37 6.55
C LEU A 133 -9.63 6.06 7.06
N THR A 134 -10.77 5.73 6.44
CA THR A 134 -12.08 6.00 7.04
C THR A 134 -12.20 5.29 8.40
N ALA A 135 -13.21 5.61 9.18
CA ALA A 135 -13.42 5.01 10.50
C ALA A 135 -13.46 3.48 10.48
N PHE A 136 -13.99 2.90 9.39
CA PHE A 136 -14.08 1.44 9.17
C PHE A 136 -13.18 0.96 8.03
N GLY A 137 -12.23 1.80 7.62
CA GLY A 137 -11.26 1.49 6.58
C GLY A 137 -10.28 0.41 7.03
N ARG A 138 -9.70 -0.25 6.04
CA ARG A 138 -8.71 -1.32 6.24
C ARG A 138 -7.60 -1.27 5.20
N ILE A 139 -6.48 -1.84 5.58
CA ILE A 139 -5.32 -2.03 4.71
C ILE A 139 -5.18 -3.52 4.43
N LEU A 140 -4.90 -3.91 3.20
CA LEU A 140 -4.35 -5.21 2.86
C LEU A 140 -2.90 -5.01 2.45
N LEU A 141 -2.01 -5.49 3.30
CA LEU A 141 -0.56 -5.37 3.15
C LEU A 141 0.02 -6.74 2.85
N LEU A 142 0.63 -6.90 1.69
CA LEU A 142 1.37 -8.11 1.37
C LEU A 142 2.79 -8.00 1.90
N VAL A 143 3.25 -9.06 2.53
CA VAL A 143 4.59 -9.20 3.12
C VAL A 143 5.06 -10.64 3.04
N SER A 144 6.36 -10.84 3.18
CA SER A 144 7.00 -12.16 3.26
C SER A 144 7.27 -12.58 4.71
N SER A 145 7.50 -13.88 4.92
CA SER A 145 8.01 -14.41 6.18
C SER A 145 9.35 -13.80 6.60
N ALA A 146 10.18 -13.38 5.61
CA ALA A 146 11.45 -12.69 5.85
C ALA A 146 11.28 -11.28 6.43
N THR A 147 10.11 -10.65 6.24
CA THR A 147 9.83 -9.29 6.72
C THR A 147 9.64 -9.23 8.26
N GLY A 148 9.33 -10.35 8.91
CA GLY A 148 9.07 -10.39 10.36
C GLY A 148 7.64 -9.98 10.72
N VAL A 149 6.68 -10.88 10.48
CA VAL A 149 5.25 -10.63 10.77
C VAL A 149 4.99 -10.24 12.23
N PRO A 150 5.64 -10.85 13.26
CA PRO A 150 5.43 -10.43 14.64
C PRO A 150 5.79 -8.96 14.90
N GLU A 151 6.87 -8.47 14.30
CA GLU A 151 7.34 -7.08 14.42
C GLU A 151 6.34 -6.13 13.75
N LEU A 152 5.79 -6.50 12.60
CA LEU A 152 4.75 -5.71 11.92
C LEU A 152 3.46 -5.64 12.74
N LEU A 153 3.05 -6.75 13.37
CA LEU A 153 1.88 -6.75 14.25
C LEU A 153 2.12 -5.90 15.52
N ALA A 154 3.35 -5.87 16.03
CA ALA A 154 3.72 -4.98 17.11
C ALA A 154 3.69 -3.51 16.68
N LEU A 155 4.14 -3.21 15.45
CA LEU A 155 4.06 -1.87 14.88
C LEU A 155 2.59 -1.43 14.70
N CYS A 156 1.70 -2.30 14.21
CA CYS A 156 0.27 -2.00 14.13
C CYS A 156 -0.31 -1.55 15.46
N LYS A 157 0.02 -2.24 16.55
CA LYS A 157 -0.47 -1.89 17.91
C LYS A 157 -0.03 -0.50 18.37
N GLN A 158 1.15 -0.01 17.97
CA GLN A 158 1.61 1.34 18.31
C GLN A 158 0.70 2.43 17.71
N TYR A 159 0.02 2.11 16.61
CA TYR A 159 -0.94 2.99 15.92
C TYR A 159 -2.41 2.64 16.22
N GLN A 160 -2.66 1.86 17.29
CA GLN A 160 -4.03 1.41 17.66
C GLN A 160 -4.73 0.63 16.55
N MET A 161 -3.94 -0.16 15.81
CA MET A 161 -4.43 -1.03 14.74
C MET A 161 -4.29 -2.49 15.14
N ILE A 162 -5.22 -3.30 14.65
CA ILE A 162 -5.15 -4.77 14.74
C ILE A 162 -4.78 -5.29 13.36
N GLY A 163 -3.74 -6.11 13.30
CA GLY A 163 -3.37 -6.89 12.12
C GLY A 163 -3.73 -8.35 12.31
N ILE A 164 -4.32 -8.96 11.30
CA ILE A 164 -4.57 -10.39 11.20
C ILE A 164 -4.11 -10.90 9.84
N VAL A 165 -3.71 -12.16 9.75
CA VAL A 165 -3.45 -12.82 8.47
C VAL A 165 -4.79 -13.10 7.80
N ALA A 166 -5.04 -12.46 6.67
CA ALA A 166 -6.27 -12.64 5.86
C ALA A 166 -6.12 -13.78 4.85
N ASP A 167 -4.92 -13.91 4.26
CA ASP A 167 -4.58 -14.94 3.28
C ASP A 167 -3.07 -15.23 3.33
N SER A 168 -2.66 -16.43 2.88
CA SER A 168 -1.25 -16.80 2.83
C SER A 168 -0.99 -17.82 1.74
N GLU A 169 0.28 -17.86 1.27
CA GLU A 169 0.74 -18.82 0.28
C GLU A 169 2.18 -19.23 0.59
N ARG A 170 2.47 -20.53 0.48
CA ARG A 170 3.82 -21.06 0.67
C ARG A 170 4.48 -21.29 -0.68
N MET A 171 5.65 -20.69 -0.84
CA MET A 171 6.45 -20.78 -2.05
C MET A 171 7.28 -22.07 -2.08
N GLU A 172 7.73 -22.46 -3.29
CA GLU A 172 8.50 -23.71 -3.49
C GLU A 172 9.86 -23.71 -2.75
N ASP A 173 10.47 -22.53 -2.60
CA ASP A 173 11.73 -22.34 -1.87
C ASP A 173 11.59 -22.32 -0.36
N GLY A 174 10.35 -22.40 0.15
CA GLY A 174 10.00 -22.44 1.56
C GLY A 174 9.65 -21.06 2.15
N GLU A 175 9.75 -19.98 1.38
CA GLU A 175 9.21 -18.68 1.76
C GLU A 175 7.68 -18.75 1.94
N GLU A 176 7.15 -17.98 2.87
CA GLU A 176 5.71 -17.81 3.04
C GLU A 176 5.33 -16.37 2.81
N LEU A 177 4.37 -16.16 1.92
CA LEU A 177 3.77 -14.85 1.66
C LEU A 177 2.48 -14.71 2.49
N TYR A 178 2.26 -13.52 3.04
CA TYR A 178 1.09 -13.21 3.84
C TYR A 178 0.42 -11.93 3.35
N VAL A 179 -0.90 -11.93 3.31
CA VAL A 179 -1.68 -10.70 3.25
C VAL A 179 -2.17 -10.39 4.66
N LEU A 180 -1.64 -9.31 5.25
CA LEU A 180 -2.10 -8.80 6.52
C LEU A 180 -3.28 -7.86 6.30
N ARG A 181 -4.41 -8.15 6.94
CA ARG A 181 -5.53 -7.24 7.04
C ARG A 181 -5.36 -6.42 8.31
N ILE A 182 -5.19 -5.10 8.13
CA ILE A 182 -4.94 -4.15 9.21
C ILE A 182 -6.13 -3.20 9.28
N SER A 183 -6.73 -3.07 10.48
CA SER A 183 -7.88 -2.17 10.72
C SER A 183 -7.80 -1.57 12.12
N ARG A 184 -8.59 -0.52 12.37
CA ARG A 184 -8.60 0.11 13.70
C ARG A 184 -9.02 -0.87 14.78
N ASP A 185 -8.37 -0.80 15.93
CA ASP A 185 -8.81 -1.48 17.13
C ASP A 185 -9.94 -0.66 17.77
N LEU A 186 -11.17 -1.06 17.47
CA LEU A 186 -12.36 -0.36 17.99
C LEU A 186 -12.49 -0.44 19.52
N CYS A 187 -11.83 -1.43 20.16
CA CYS A 187 -11.82 -1.52 21.62
C CYS A 187 -10.96 -0.41 22.26
N CYS A 188 -9.94 0.06 21.57
CA CYS A 188 -9.05 1.13 22.05
C CYS A 188 -9.51 2.54 21.66
N MET A 189 -10.52 2.69 20.79
CA MET A 189 -10.98 4.00 20.33
C MET A 189 -11.68 4.85 21.40
N GLY A 190 -12.06 4.25 22.54
CA GLY A 190 -12.68 4.94 23.68
C GLY A 190 -11.69 5.42 24.76
N ASP A 191 -10.40 5.14 24.62
CA ASP A 191 -9.37 5.54 25.59
C ASP A 191 -8.73 6.88 25.18
N ASP A 192 -9.20 7.97 25.80
CA ASP A 192 -8.69 9.34 25.58
C ASP A 192 -7.31 9.58 26.23
N SER A 193 -6.72 8.58 26.93
CA SER A 193 -5.44 8.72 27.64
C SER A 193 -4.19 8.52 26.80
N ASN A 194 -4.34 8.22 25.49
CA ASN A 194 -3.18 7.96 24.60
C ASN A 194 -2.44 9.24 24.20
N PRO A 195 -1.16 9.43 24.60
CA PRO A 195 -0.38 10.62 24.30
C PRO A 195 -0.03 10.80 22.81
N ASN A 196 -0.26 9.79 21.97
CA ASN A 196 -0.01 9.85 20.53
C ASN A 196 -1.22 10.36 19.71
N ARG A 197 -2.34 10.63 20.38
CA ARG A 197 -3.49 11.28 19.77
C ARG A 197 -3.16 12.78 19.58
N LYS A 198 -2.48 13.12 18.49
CA LYS A 198 -2.33 14.52 18.09
C LYS A 198 -3.69 15.05 17.73
N ASP A 199 -4.14 16.07 18.48
CA ASP A 199 -5.30 16.90 18.13
C ASP A 199 -5.13 17.45 16.70
N LYS A 200 -5.63 16.70 15.71
CA LYS A 200 -5.72 17.18 14.32
C LYS A 200 -7.12 17.79 14.07
N LEU A 201 -7.46 18.81 14.84
CA LEU A 201 -8.58 19.71 14.56
C LEU A 201 -8.08 21.15 14.35
N SER A 202 -7.05 21.35 13.51
CA SER A 202 -6.79 22.69 12.94
C SER A 202 -5.73 22.56 11.84
N GLY A 203 -6.17 22.43 10.63
CA GLY A 203 -5.31 22.53 9.46
C GLY A 203 -6.03 21.95 8.25
N THR A 204 -6.72 22.80 7.51
CA THR A 204 -7.23 22.46 6.18
C THR A 204 -6.05 21.97 5.35
N PRO A 205 -6.03 20.73 4.84
CA PRO A 205 -5.00 20.32 3.90
C PRO A 205 -5.17 21.19 2.65
N LEU A 206 -4.10 21.87 2.24
CA LEU A 206 -4.03 22.53 0.94
C LEU A 206 -4.08 21.42 -0.14
N CYS A 207 -5.27 21.12 -0.62
CA CYS A 207 -5.47 20.33 -1.83
C CYS A 207 -4.95 21.15 -3.02
N TRP A 208 -3.88 20.69 -3.66
CA TRP A 208 -3.32 21.26 -4.88
C TRP A 208 -4.18 20.96 -6.11
N TYR A 209 -5.48 21.20 -6.04
CA TYR A 209 -6.38 21.02 -7.18
C TYR A 209 -7.32 22.23 -7.33
N ASP A 210 -6.72 23.43 -7.47
CA ASP A 210 -7.42 24.61 -7.96
C ASP A 210 -6.44 25.53 -8.71
N ASN A 211 -5.89 25.06 -9.82
CA ASN A 211 -5.31 25.93 -10.86
C ASN A 211 -5.14 25.15 -12.17
N ALA A 212 -6.27 24.80 -12.77
CA ALA A 212 -6.35 24.51 -14.20
C ALA A 212 -7.50 25.32 -14.78
N LYS A 213 -7.34 26.65 -14.72
CA LYS A 213 -8.04 27.62 -15.57
C LYS A 213 -7.07 28.77 -15.80
N ASP A 214 -6.35 28.70 -16.89
CA ASP A 214 -6.14 29.69 -17.95
C ASP A 214 -5.16 29.09 -18.98
#